data_c70dfe740318ae98c97ee99e6d2e4505
#
_entry.id   c70dfe740318ae98c97ee99e6d2e4505
#
_cell.length_a   1.000
_cell.length_b   1.000
_cell.length_c   1.000
_cell.angle_alpha   90.00
_cell.angle_beta   90.00
_cell.angle_gamma   90.00
#
_symmetry.space_group_name_H-M   'P 1'
#
loop_
_entity.id
_entity.type
_entity.pdbx_description
1 polymer ?
#
loop_
_entity_poly.entity_id
_entity_poly.type
_entity_poly.pdbx_seq_one_letter_code
_entity_poly.pdbx_strand_id
1 'polypeptide(L)' 'MALFGQDQDRSSGETAWSVLDAANDLGDTITIDACRRVIDADLRGEAPARSDVAVLSAFFA' A
#
# COMPACT_ATOMS: atom_id res chain seq x y z
N MET A 1 -2.16 23.61 -8.61
CA MET A 1 -1.81 22.48 -9.47
C MET A 1 -2.71 21.31 -9.21
N ALA A 2 -3.36 20.84 -10.23
CA ALA A 2 -4.28 19.72 -10.12
C ALA A 2 -3.57 18.45 -9.69
N LEU A 3 -2.30 18.34 -9.96
CA LEU A 3 -1.52 17.15 -9.66
C LEU A 3 -1.52 16.80 -8.18
N PHE A 4 -1.54 17.80 -7.32
CA PHE A 4 -1.48 17.54 -5.89
C PHE A 4 -2.72 16.87 -5.35
N GLY A 5 -3.88 17.25 -5.87
CA GLY A 5 -5.12 16.60 -5.47
C GLY A 5 -5.14 15.14 -5.90
N GLN A 6 -4.65 14.87 -7.09
CA GLN A 6 -4.61 13.50 -7.59
C GLN A 6 -3.67 12.63 -6.77
N ASP A 7 -2.55 13.19 -6.36
CA ASP A 7 -1.60 12.46 -5.54
C ASP A 7 -2.23 12.03 -4.22
N GLN A 8 -3.03 12.90 -3.61
CA GLN A 8 -3.70 12.57 -2.37
C GLN A 8 -4.72 11.45 -2.55
N ASP A 9 -5.47 11.50 -3.64
CA ASP A 9 -6.48 10.50 -3.91
C ASP A 9 -5.89 9.12 -4.13
N ARG A 10 -4.65 9.08 -4.60
CA ARG A 10 -3.98 7.84 -4.96
C ARG A 10 -2.92 7.44 -3.95
N SER A 11 -2.81 8.17 -2.84
CA SER A 11 -1.70 7.98 -1.92
C SER A 11 -1.62 6.59 -1.33
N SER A 12 -2.76 5.96 -1.00
CA SER A 12 -2.71 4.61 -0.43
C SER A 12 -2.20 3.59 -1.44
N GLY A 13 -2.63 3.69 -2.69
CA GLY A 13 -2.15 2.81 -3.73
C GLY A 13 -0.66 3.00 -4.01
N GLU A 14 -0.23 4.26 -4.10
CA GLU A 14 1.19 4.55 -4.33
C GLU A 14 2.05 4.11 -3.16
N THR A 15 1.56 4.30 -1.94
CA THR A 15 2.27 3.85 -0.75
C THR A 15 2.43 2.34 -0.76
N ALA A 16 1.37 1.62 -1.11
CA ALA A 16 1.43 0.16 -1.17
C ALA A 16 2.44 -0.31 -2.22
N TRP A 17 2.48 0.33 -3.38
CA TRP A 17 3.46 -0.01 -4.41
C TRP A 17 4.89 0.24 -3.94
N SER A 18 5.12 1.36 -3.24
CA SER A 18 6.44 1.69 -2.72
C SER A 18 6.88 0.69 -1.66
N VAL A 19 5.98 0.33 -0.75
CA VAL A 19 6.28 -0.66 0.28
C VAL A 19 6.49 -2.03 -0.35
N LEU A 20 5.69 -2.38 -1.35
CA LEU A 20 5.84 -3.65 -2.06
C LEU A 20 7.24 -3.78 -2.65
N ASP A 21 7.72 -2.74 -3.31
CA ASP A 21 9.05 -2.75 -3.90
C ASP A 21 10.12 -2.97 -2.83
N ALA A 22 10.04 -2.23 -1.73
CA ALA A 22 11.00 -2.34 -0.64
C ALA A 22 10.91 -3.70 0.06
N ALA A 23 9.70 -4.19 0.29
CA ALA A 23 9.50 -5.48 0.94
C ALA A 23 10.00 -6.63 0.07
N ASN A 24 9.81 -6.50 -1.23
CA ASN A 24 10.30 -7.50 -2.18
C ASN A 24 11.82 -7.57 -2.14
N ASP A 25 12.46 -6.42 -2.06
CA ASP A 25 13.91 -6.33 -1.96
C ASP A 25 14.43 -6.95 -0.67
N LEU A 26 13.68 -6.80 0.41
CA LEU A 26 14.04 -7.38 1.72
C LEU A 26 13.62 -8.83 1.87
N GLY A 27 12.76 -9.33 1.00
CA GLY A 27 12.21 -10.68 1.12
C GLY A 27 11.18 -10.83 2.21
N ASP A 28 10.50 -9.73 2.58
CA ASP A 28 9.48 -9.74 3.63
C ASP A 28 8.14 -10.16 3.05
N THR A 29 7.89 -11.47 3.05
CA THR A 29 6.70 -12.04 2.41
C THR A 29 5.41 -11.59 3.08
N ILE A 30 5.41 -11.37 4.39
CA ILE A 30 4.22 -10.93 5.10
C ILE A 30 3.81 -9.54 4.61
N THR A 31 4.78 -8.63 4.50
CA THR A 31 4.52 -7.29 4.01
C THR A 31 4.13 -7.31 2.54
N ILE A 32 4.77 -8.16 1.74
CA ILE A 32 4.43 -8.31 0.32
C ILE A 32 2.96 -8.71 0.17
N ASP A 33 2.52 -9.70 0.93
CA ASP A 33 1.14 -10.16 0.86
C ASP A 33 0.16 -9.06 1.26
N ALA A 34 0.49 -8.32 2.33
CA ALA A 34 -0.37 -7.21 2.77
C ALA A 34 -0.47 -6.14 1.69
N CYS A 35 0.65 -5.80 1.05
CA CYS A 35 0.66 -4.81 -0.02
C CYS A 35 -0.23 -5.24 -1.19
N ARG A 36 -0.13 -6.51 -1.57
CA ARG A 36 -0.92 -7.03 -2.69
C ARG A 36 -2.40 -6.96 -2.39
N ARG A 37 -2.80 -7.26 -1.16
CA ARG A 37 -4.21 -7.16 -0.77
C ARG A 37 -4.69 -5.70 -0.75
N VAL A 38 -3.86 -4.78 -0.29
CA VAL A 38 -4.21 -3.36 -0.29
C VAL A 38 -4.37 -2.86 -1.73
N ILE A 39 -3.45 -3.22 -2.61
CA ILE A 39 -3.52 -2.83 -4.02
C ILE A 39 -4.77 -3.40 -4.67
N ASP A 40 -5.07 -4.67 -4.39
CA ASP A 40 -6.25 -5.32 -4.95
C ASP A 40 -7.52 -4.61 -4.50
N ALA A 41 -7.61 -4.27 -3.20
CA ALA A 41 -8.76 -3.55 -2.69
C ALA A 41 -8.90 -2.18 -3.36
N ASP A 42 -7.78 -1.50 -3.56
CA ASP A 42 -7.78 -0.19 -4.22
C ASP A 42 -8.31 -0.29 -5.64
N LEU A 43 -7.88 -1.31 -6.38
CA LEU A 43 -8.34 -1.52 -7.75
C LEU A 43 -9.82 -1.85 -7.82
N ARG A 44 -10.36 -2.45 -6.78
CA ARG A 44 -11.79 -2.77 -6.70
C ARG A 44 -12.62 -1.61 -6.17
N GLY A 45 -11.97 -0.55 -5.70
CA GLY A 45 -12.66 0.55 -5.05
C GLY A 45 -13.14 0.21 -3.65
N GLU A 46 -12.50 -0.74 -2.99
CA GLU A 46 -12.85 -1.19 -1.65
C GLU A 46 -11.83 -0.70 -0.65
N ALA A 47 -12.25 -0.60 0.61
CA ALA A 47 -11.31 -0.27 1.68
C ALA A 47 -10.46 -1.48 2.02
N PRO A 48 -9.15 -1.32 2.23
CA PRO A 48 -8.29 -2.43 2.61
C PRO A 48 -8.59 -2.88 4.05
N ALA A 49 -8.23 -4.13 4.35
CA ALA A 49 -8.39 -4.66 5.69
C ALA A 49 -7.47 -3.91 6.66
N ARG A 50 -7.96 -3.72 7.89
CA ARG A 50 -7.18 -3.00 8.90
C ARG A 50 -5.87 -3.68 9.20
N SER A 51 -5.85 -5.01 9.20
CA SER A 51 -4.63 -5.76 9.46
C SER A 51 -3.58 -5.50 8.39
N ASP A 52 -4.01 -5.38 7.14
CA ASP A 52 -3.08 -5.09 6.05
C ASP A 52 -2.54 -3.67 6.15
N VAL A 53 -3.41 -2.72 6.49
CA VAL A 53 -2.99 -1.34 6.70
C VAL A 53 -2.00 -1.25 7.86
N ALA A 54 -2.24 -2.01 8.92
CA ALA A 54 -1.34 -2.04 10.06
C ALA A 54 0.05 -2.55 9.68
N VAL A 55 0.12 -3.55 8.82
CA VAL A 55 1.39 -4.09 8.35
C VAL A 55 2.17 -3.01 7.58
N LEU A 56 1.49 -2.29 6.69
CA LEU A 56 2.14 -1.22 5.95
C LEU A 56 2.59 -0.10 6.86
N SER A 57 1.76 0.28 7.84
CA SER A 57 2.11 1.33 8.79
C SER A 57 3.34 0.94 9.61
N ALA A 58 3.40 -0.31 10.03
CA ALA A 58 4.55 -0.82 10.79
C ALA A 58 5.84 -0.77 9.98
N PHE A 59 5.74 -0.92 8.67
CA PHE A 59 6.90 -0.87 7.80
C PHE A 59 7.56 0.51 7.82
N PHE A 60 6.77 1.55 8.00
CA PHE A 60 7.28 2.92 8.08
C PHE A 60 7.67 3.35 9.51
N ALA A 61 7.31 2.58 10.49
CA ALA A 61 7.54 2.94 11.90
C ALA A 61 9.02 2.89 12.29
#